data_d216660e6d0518e7362a0a883dac3572
#
_entry.id   d216660e6d0518e7362a0a883dac3572
#
_cell.length_a   1.000
_cell.length_b   1.000
_cell.length_c   1.000
_cell.angle_alpha   90.00
_cell.angle_beta   90.00
_cell.angle_gamma   90.00
#
_symmetry.space_group_name_H-M   'P 1'
#
loop_
_entity.id
_entity.type
_entity.pdbx_description
1 polymer ?
#
loop_
_entity_poly.entity_id
_entity_poly.type
_entity_poly.pdbx_seq_one_letter_code
_entity_poly.pdbx_strand_id
1 'polypeptide(L)'
;MNDLRTSTESPVFSHAELQARVDTQPRLSLASLPTPLDFCPRLSKLLGGPDIYIKRDDLTGLAFGGNKTRQLEFLLPKVIHEDFDILVAGAYTQSNWCRQITAAARKLELDVMLVLVHGEKGPVRQGNLLLDELMGAEIKIVDIPDIQELPPYIHEEAERLEKEGRRPFIIDPFDQQVLAQSTVGYVDASIELDRQLEELNVQADAIYVAGANMTPAGLTLGMKLLGRKTRVVGISPVRWRKSRSEDIAGIANAAAKILDVPLIISPEEIVSSEDYIGPRYGVVTPQSREALKMVAKTEGIFLDPVYSSKAMAGLIDHIRKGQVHQGEHVVFIHTGGNPALFAYASDLLEE
;
A
#
# COMPACT_ATOMS: atom_id res chain seq x y z
N MET A 1 -43.49 -22.27 -13.42
CA MET A 1 -42.36 -22.28 -12.53
C MET A 1 -41.13 -21.99 -13.37
N ASN A 2 -40.75 -20.71 -13.47
CA ASN A 2 -39.58 -20.28 -14.19
C ASN A 2 -38.40 -20.35 -13.22
N ASP A 3 -37.48 -21.25 -13.53
CA ASP A 3 -36.22 -21.46 -12.82
C ASP A 3 -35.29 -20.28 -13.17
N LEU A 4 -35.34 -19.22 -12.37
CA LEU A 4 -34.36 -18.14 -12.42
C LEU A 4 -33.05 -18.65 -11.77
N ARG A 5 -32.28 -19.44 -12.49
CA ARG A 5 -30.86 -19.63 -12.21
C ARG A 5 -30.18 -18.31 -12.58
N THR A 6 -30.00 -17.44 -11.62
CA THR A 6 -29.10 -16.30 -11.75
C THR A 6 -27.69 -16.88 -11.96
N SER A 7 -27.15 -16.66 -13.14
CA SER A 7 -25.72 -16.93 -13.42
C SER A 7 -24.89 -16.08 -12.46
N THR A 8 -24.15 -16.74 -11.59
CA THR A 8 -23.26 -16.10 -10.59
C THR A 8 -21.90 -15.74 -11.19
N GLU A 9 -21.86 -15.36 -12.47
CA GLU A 9 -20.61 -14.85 -13.04
C GLU A 9 -20.38 -13.44 -12.54
N SER A 10 -19.20 -13.19 -11.97
CA SER A 10 -18.77 -11.86 -11.55
C SER A 10 -18.75 -10.94 -12.76
N PRO A 11 -19.19 -9.68 -12.63
CA PRO A 11 -19.16 -8.72 -13.73
C PRO A 11 -17.72 -8.49 -14.18
N VAL A 12 -17.49 -8.58 -15.48
CA VAL A 12 -16.19 -8.28 -16.09
C VAL A 12 -16.33 -6.99 -16.88
N PHE A 13 -15.41 -6.06 -16.63
CA PHE A 13 -15.36 -4.75 -17.26
C PHE A 13 -14.17 -4.67 -18.22
N SER A 14 -14.34 -3.99 -19.34
CA SER A 14 -13.21 -3.48 -20.12
C SER A 14 -12.45 -2.38 -19.34
N HIS A 15 -11.22 -2.07 -19.74
CA HIS A 15 -10.48 -0.94 -19.15
C HIS A 15 -11.26 0.37 -19.18
N ALA A 16 -11.95 0.64 -20.29
CA ALA A 16 -12.72 1.88 -20.43
C ALA A 16 -13.93 1.93 -19.50
N GLU A 17 -14.65 0.83 -19.36
CA GLU A 17 -15.82 0.75 -18.47
C GLU A 17 -15.42 0.86 -17.01
N LEU A 18 -14.34 0.18 -16.58
CA LEU A 18 -13.86 0.28 -15.22
C LEU A 18 -13.27 1.67 -14.93
N GLN A 19 -12.53 2.25 -15.89
CA GLN A 19 -12.05 3.63 -15.76
C GLN A 19 -13.20 4.62 -15.59
N ALA A 20 -14.27 4.48 -16.36
CA ALA A 20 -15.45 5.33 -16.22
C ALA A 20 -16.08 5.25 -14.82
N ARG A 21 -16.02 4.09 -14.14
CA ARG A 21 -16.46 3.96 -12.74
C ARG A 21 -15.50 4.66 -11.79
N VAL A 22 -14.19 4.51 -11.99
CA VAL A 22 -13.17 5.22 -11.19
C VAL A 22 -13.29 6.72 -11.36
N ASP A 23 -13.51 7.21 -12.58
CA ASP A 23 -13.62 8.63 -12.91
C ASP A 23 -14.87 9.31 -12.33
N THR A 24 -15.85 8.54 -11.82
CA THR A 24 -16.95 9.11 -11.02
C THR A 24 -16.48 9.64 -9.67
N GLN A 25 -15.33 9.20 -9.20
CA GLN A 25 -14.79 9.61 -7.91
C GLN A 25 -13.92 10.86 -8.07
N PRO A 26 -14.11 11.87 -7.21
CA PRO A 26 -13.22 13.03 -7.18
C PRO A 26 -11.76 12.61 -7.00
N ARG A 27 -10.85 13.24 -7.75
CA ARG A 27 -9.42 12.92 -7.73
C ARG A 27 -8.56 14.17 -7.71
N LEU A 28 -7.48 14.15 -6.92
CA LEU A 28 -6.40 15.14 -6.97
C LEU A 28 -5.23 14.59 -7.82
N SER A 29 -4.47 15.49 -8.45
CA SER A 29 -3.24 15.11 -9.15
C SER A 29 -2.04 15.28 -8.24
N LEU A 30 -1.64 14.20 -7.57
CA LEU A 30 -0.50 14.16 -6.66
C LEU A 30 0.64 13.27 -7.18
N ALA A 31 0.29 12.21 -7.90
CA ALA A 31 1.22 11.21 -8.40
C ALA A 31 1.71 11.54 -9.82
N SER A 32 2.95 11.13 -10.11
CA SER A 32 3.49 11.04 -11.46
C SER A 32 3.13 9.67 -12.05
N LEU A 33 2.19 9.65 -12.98
CA LEU A 33 1.64 8.42 -13.58
C LEU A 33 1.73 8.47 -15.12
N PRO A 34 1.79 7.31 -15.79
CA PRO A 34 1.90 5.96 -15.22
C PRO A 34 3.28 5.70 -14.59
N THR A 35 3.34 4.83 -13.57
CA THR A 35 4.63 4.37 -13.08
C THR A 35 5.19 3.26 -13.98
N PRO A 36 6.52 3.11 -14.11
CA PRO A 36 7.10 2.06 -14.94
C PRO A 36 6.73 0.64 -14.47
N LEU A 37 6.72 -0.30 -15.42
CA LEU A 37 6.71 -1.73 -15.18
C LEU A 37 8.01 -2.31 -15.73
N ASP A 38 8.97 -2.58 -14.86
CA ASP A 38 10.33 -2.98 -15.23
C ASP A 38 10.46 -4.52 -15.20
N PHE A 39 10.87 -5.12 -16.33
CA PHE A 39 11.28 -6.53 -16.34
C PHE A 39 12.63 -6.69 -15.65
N CYS A 40 12.75 -7.69 -14.77
CA CYS A 40 13.93 -7.96 -13.94
C CYS A 40 14.67 -9.25 -14.35
N PRO A 41 15.36 -9.27 -15.52
CA PRO A 41 15.91 -10.50 -16.08
C PRO A 41 17.02 -11.13 -15.25
N ARG A 42 17.82 -10.34 -14.53
CA ARG A 42 18.91 -10.85 -13.70
C ARG A 42 18.37 -11.49 -12.43
N LEU A 43 17.34 -10.89 -11.82
CA LEU A 43 16.66 -11.44 -10.64
C LEU A 43 15.95 -12.73 -11.02
N SER A 44 15.18 -12.75 -12.13
CA SER A 44 14.49 -13.93 -12.67
C SER A 44 15.48 -15.08 -12.90
N LYS A 45 16.59 -14.81 -13.58
CA LYS A 45 17.64 -15.80 -13.83
C LYS A 45 18.29 -16.31 -12.54
N LEU A 46 18.57 -15.43 -11.58
CA LEU A 46 19.21 -15.80 -10.30
C LEU A 46 18.32 -16.74 -9.49
N LEU A 47 17.02 -16.51 -9.51
CA LEU A 47 16.05 -17.33 -8.80
C LEU A 47 15.67 -18.63 -9.54
N GLY A 48 16.08 -18.76 -10.81
CA GLY A 48 15.84 -19.96 -11.64
C GLY A 48 14.36 -20.24 -11.87
N GLY A 49 13.53 -19.22 -11.77
CA GLY A 49 12.08 -19.35 -11.69
C GLY A 49 11.32 -18.50 -12.69
N PRO A 50 10.29 -17.80 -12.23
CA PRO A 50 9.37 -17.03 -13.05
C PRO A 50 10.04 -15.80 -13.66
N ASP A 51 9.38 -15.24 -14.67
CA ASP A 51 9.69 -13.90 -15.14
C ASP A 51 9.14 -12.87 -14.15
N ILE A 52 10.04 -12.09 -13.54
CA ILE A 52 9.70 -11.12 -12.50
C ILE A 52 9.67 -9.72 -13.10
N TYR A 53 8.57 -9.02 -12.90
CA TYR A 53 8.37 -7.62 -13.23
C TYR A 53 8.21 -6.81 -11.96
N ILE A 54 8.77 -5.60 -11.89
CA ILE A 54 8.58 -4.68 -10.78
C ILE A 54 7.76 -3.49 -11.23
N LYS A 55 6.57 -3.33 -10.66
CA LYS A 55 5.75 -2.12 -10.80
C LYS A 55 6.28 -1.05 -9.85
N ARG A 56 6.79 0.04 -10.42
CA ARG A 56 7.62 1.03 -9.76
C ARG A 56 6.78 2.13 -9.07
N ASP A 57 5.91 1.75 -8.16
CA ASP A 57 5.14 2.74 -7.37
C ASP A 57 6.00 3.52 -6.37
N ASP A 58 7.25 3.13 -6.15
CA ASP A 58 8.28 3.95 -5.52
C ASP A 58 8.58 5.24 -6.30
N LEU A 59 8.22 5.31 -7.60
CA LEU A 59 8.45 6.46 -8.48
C LEU A 59 7.20 7.34 -8.68
N THR A 60 6.18 7.25 -7.84
CA THR A 60 5.00 8.14 -7.89
C THR A 60 5.31 9.61 -7.59
N GLY A 61 6.54 9.94 -7.23
CA GLY A 61 7.08 11.31 -7.19
C GLY A 61 6.93 12.02 -5.84
N LEU A 62 5.73 12.10 -5.26
CA LEU A 62 5.45 12.88 -4.06
C LEU A 62 6.36 12.47 -2.88
N ALA A 63 7.26 13.37 -2.46
CA ALA A 63 8.20 13.19 -1.35
C ALA A 63 8.86 11.80 -1.35
N PHE A 64 9.61 11.47 -2.39
CA PHE A 64 10.24 10.16 -2.66
C PHE A 64 9.25 9.04 -3.04
N GLY A 65 8.04 9.36 -3.43
CA GLY A 65 7.08 8.41 -3.97
C GLY A 65 6.57 7.34 -3.00
N GLY A 66 5.81 6.43 -3.53
CA GLY A 66 5.22 5.29 -2.84
C GLY A 66 3.72 5.12 -3.12
N ASN A 67 3.22 3.95 -2.79
CA ASN A 67 1.83 3.53 -3.03
C ASN A 67 0.77 4.47 -2.40
N LYS A 68 1.14 5.18 -1.34
CA LYS A 68 0.20 6.04 -0.60
C LYS A 68 -0.23 7.26 -1.42
N THR A 69 0.61 7.73 -2.34
CA THR A 69 0.25 8.84 -3.23
C THR A 69 -1.02 8.53 -4.02
N ARG A 70 -1.13 7.32 -4.62
CA ARG A 70 -2.34 6.90 -5.35
C ARG A 70 -3.58 6.88 -4.47
N GLN A 71 -3.43 6.48 -3.21
CA GLN A 71 -4.51 6.40 -2.23
C GLN A 71 -4.98 7.80 -1.80
N LEU A 72 -4.04 8.73 -1.58
CA LEU A 72 -4.32 10.10 -1.18
C LEU A 72 -5.00 10.91 -2.29
N GLU A 73 -4.75 10.57 -3.56
CA GLU A 73 -5.45 11.21 -4.69
C GLU A 73 -6.98 11.08 -4.61
N PHE A 74 -7.48 9.98 -4.04
CA PHE A 74 -8.91 9.73 -3.89
C PHE A 74 -9.46 10.03 -2.49
N LEU A 75 -8.62 10.05 -1.48
CA LEU A 75 -9.03 10.36 -0.10
C LEU A 75 -9.17 11.87 0.13
N LEU A 76 -8.22 12.67 -0.36
CA LEU A 76 -8.11 14.09 -0.01
C LEU A 76 -9.04 15.06 -0.75
N PRO A 77 -9.70 14.73 -1.86
CA PRO A 77 -10.70 15.65 -2.46
C PRO A 77 -11.77 16.11 -1.48
N LYS A 78 -12.23 15.22 -0.58
CA LYS A 78 -13.19 15.53 0.47
C LYS A 78 -12.69 16.63 1.40
N VAL A 79 -11.40 16.61 1.74
CA VAL A 79 -10.78 17.59 2.65
C VAL A 79 -10.91 19.00 2.09
N ILE A 80 -10.61 19.15 0.80
CA ILE A 80 -10.69 20.44 0.10
C ILE A 80 -12.14 20.90 -0.07
N HIS A 81 -13.03 19.97 -0.42
CA HIS A 81 -14.44 20.30 -0.67
C HIS A 81 -15.18 20.76 0.61
N GLU A 82 -14.83 20.21 1.76
CA GLU A 82 -15.45 20.51 3.05
C GLU A 82 -14.65 21.53 3.88
N ASP A 83 -13.66 22.21 3.27
CA ASP A 83 -12.83 23.29 3.86
C ASP A 83 -12.14 22.90 5.18
N PHE A 84 -11.65 21.68 5.33
CA PHE A 84 -10.76 21.32 6.43
C PHE A 84 -9.42 22.06 6.28
N ASP A 85 -8.77 22.41 7.39
CA ASP A 85 -7.53 23.20 7.37
C ASP A 85 -6.31 22.45 7.91
N ILE A 86 -6.52 21.31 8.55
CA ILE A 86 -5.46 20.49 9.12
C ILE A 86 -5.79 18.99 9.00
N LEU A 87 -4.80 18.19 8.62
CA LEU A 87 -4.88 16.74 8.64
C LEU A 87 -4.36 16.20 9.97
N VAL A 88 -5.09 15.29 10.60
CA VAL A 88 -4.65 14.58 11.80
C VAL A 88 -4.50 13.10 11.45
N ALA A 89 -3.29 12.58 11.55
CA ALA A 89 -2.98 11.20 11.18
C ALA A 89 -2.00 10.57 12.18
N GLY A 90 -1.84 9.25 12.11
CA GLY A 90 -0.88 8.61 12.98
C GLY A 90 -0.39 7.25 12.47
N ALA A 91 0.83 6.90 12.88
CA ALA A 91 1.46 5.60 12.68
C ALA A 91 2.78 5.52 13.47
N TYR A 92 3.72 4.67 13.04
CA TYR A 92 5.08 4.64 13.60
C TYR A 92 5.94 5.80 13.09
N THR A 93 7.03 6.15 13.80
CA THR A 93 7.96 7.24 13.45
C THR A 93 8.62 7.08 12.07
N GLN A 94 8.73 5.86 11.53
CA GLN A 94 9.24 5.61 10.18
C GLN A 94 8.12 5.29 9.18
N SER A 95 6.95 5.88 9.37
CA SER A 95 5.77 5.63 8.52
C SER A 95 5.89 6.30 7.15
N ASN A 96 5.77 5.51 6.10
CA ASN A 96 5.61 6.01 4.73
C ASN A 96 4.24 6.69 4.50
N TRP A 97 3.22 6.29 5.29
CA TRP A 97 1.90 6.89 5.27
C TRP A 97 1.93 8.33 5.75
N CYS A 98 2.48 8.56 6.95
CA CYS A 98 2.61 9.90 7.53
C CYS A 98 3.41 10.83 6.63
N ARG A 99 4.57 10.40 6.11
CA ARG A 99 5.38 11.19 5.18
C ARG A 99 4.60 11.65 3.95
N GLN A 100 3.85 10.73 3.32
CA GLN A 100 3.12 11.09 2.10
C GLN A 100 1.87 11.92 2.41
N ILE A 101 1.20 11.73 3.56
CA ILE A 101 0.15 12.63 4.06
C ILE A 101 0.71 14.04 4.24
N THR A 102 1.83 14.17 4.94
CA THR A 102 2.47 15.46 5.18
C THR A 102 2.82 16.16 3.87
N ALA A 103 3.41 15.43 2.93
CA ALA A 103 3.74 15.98 1.62
C ALA A 103 2.51 16.42 0.80
N ALA A 104 1.45 15.61 0.83
CA ALA A 104 0.19 15.95 0.16
C ALA A 104 -0.45 17.19 0.79
N ALA A 105 -0.49 17.25 2.12
CA ALA A 105 -1.00 18.41 2.84
C ALA A 105 -0.26 19.69 2.45
N ARG A 106 1.07 19.68 2.41
CA ARG A 106 1.84 20.87 1.99
C ARG A 106 1.53 21.32 0.57
N LYS A 107 1.29 20.37 -0.37
CA LYS A 107 0.85 20.72 -1.73
C LYS A 107 -0.56 21.32 -1.79
N LEU A 108 -1.38 21.05 -0.79
CA LEU A 108 -2.76 21.49 -0.68
C LEU A 108 -2.94 22.67 0.29
N GLU A 109 -1.84 23.25 0.77
CA GLU A 109 -1.82 24.37 1.72
C GLU A 109 -2.51 24.04 3.06
N LEU A 110 -2.47 22.77 3.47
CA LEU A 110 -3.01 22.27 4.73
C LEU A 110 -1.91 22.08 5.78
N ASP A 111 -2.28 22.25 7.04
CA ASP A 111 -1.42 21.85 8.16
C ASP A 111 -1.52 20.36 8.45
N VAL A 112 -0.58 19.84 9.24
CA VAL A 112 -0.54 18.43 9.64
C VAL A 112 -0.17 18.26 11.09
N MET A 113 -0.97 17.49 11.80
CA MET A 113 -0.69 16.95 13.12
C MET A 113 -0.47 15.44 13.03
N LEU A 114 0.70 14.97 13.44
CA LEU A 114 1.03 13.54 13.45
C LEU A 114 1.11 13.00 14.88
N VAL A 115 0.34 11.96 15.17
CA VAL A 115 0.45 11.21 16.41
C VAL A 115 1.24 9.92 16.11
N LEU A 116 2.48 9.86 16.61
CA LEU A 116 3.41 8.80 16.24
C LEU A 116 3.73 7.86 17.39
N VAL A 117 3.92 6.58 17.07
CA VAL A 117 4.44 5.55 17.98
C VAL A 117 5.93 5.32 17.68
N HIS A 118 6.73 5.10 18.68
CA HIS A 118 8.20 4.96 18.53
C HIS A 118 8.62 3.96 17.45
N GLY A 119 8.02 2.75 17.40
CA GLY A 119 8.47 1.69 16.52
C GLY A 119 9.92 1.25 16.83
N GLU A 120 10.56 0.56 15.87
CA GLU A 120 11.90 -0.04 16.06
C GLU A 120 13.03 1.01 16.13
N LYS A 121 12.90 2.13 15.44
CA LYS A 121 13.92 3.18 15.38
C LYS A 121 13.68 4.35 16.34
N GLY A 122 12.60 4.27 17.12
CA GLY A 122 12.29 5.29 18.13
C GLY A 122 12.19 6.69 17.54
N PRO A 123 12.52 7.73 18.32
CA PRO A 123 12.41 9.12 17.91
C PRO A 123 13.67 9.64 17.19
N VAL A 124 14.45 8.77 16.56
CA VAL A 124 15.67 9.18 15.83
C VAL A 124 15.28 9.99 14.59
N ARG A 125 15.78 11.22 14.50
CA ARG A 125 15.52 12.16 13.38
C ARG A 125 16.27 11.74 12.11
N GLN A 126 15.83 10.65 11.50
CA GLN A 126 16.32 10.10 10.24
C GLN A 126 15.13 9.57 9.43
N GLY A 127 15.36 9.31 8.14
CA GLY A 127 14.35 8.70 7.27
C GLY A 127 13.04 9.51 7.24
N ASN A 128 11.91 8.84 7.44
CA ASN A 128 10.60 9.47 7.34
C ASN A 128 10.35 10.54 8.41
N LEU A 129 10.74 10.30 9.67
CA LEU A 129 10.55 11.27 10.75
C LEU A 129 11.26 12.61 10.46
N LEU A 130 12.48 12.55 9.93
CA LEU A 130 13.19 13.78 9.51
C LEU A 130 12.43 14.51 8.41
N LEU A 131 11.86 13.79 7.45
CA LEU A 131 11.11 14.40 6.36
C LEU A 131 9.80 15.04 6.83
N ASP A 132 9.10 14.40 7.77
CA ASP A 132 7.90 14.97 8.40
C ASP A 132 8.20 16.28 9.11
N GLU A 133 9.30 16.33 9.89
CA GLU A 133 9.76 17.57 10.56
C GLU A 133 10.17 18.66 9.54
N LEU A 134 10.93 18.29 8.50
CA LEU A 134 11.34 19.25 7.46
C LEU A 134 10.15 19.84 6.68
N MET A 135 9.09 19.06 6.50
CA MET A 135 7.85 19.53 5.90
C MET A 135 6.96 20.31 6.89
N GLY A 136 7.38 20.45 8.15
CA GLY A 136 6.70 21.26 9.16
C GLY A 136 5.45 20.62 9.75
N ALA A 137 5.40 19.29 9.86
CA ALA A 137 4.34 18.60 10.60
C ALA A 137 4.48 18.90 12.11
N GLU A 138 3.37 19.15 12.80
CA GLU A 138 3.30 19.07 14.24
C GLU A 138 3.33 17.59 14.64
N ILE A 139 4.19 17.22 15.62
CA ILE A 139 4.41 15.82 15.98
C ILE A 139 4.25 15.60 17.47
N LYS A 140 3.34 14.69 17.84
CA LYS A 140 3.20 14.13 19.19
C LYS A 140 3.62 12.66 19.14
N ILE A 141 4.61 12.29 19.96
CA ILE A 141 5.01 10.88 20.09
C ILE A 141 4.33 10.31 21.34
N VAL A 142 3.66 9.17 21.20
CA VAL A 142 2.98 8.47 22.28
C VAL A 142 3.68 7.13 22.55
N ASP A 143 3.75 6.76 23.83
CA ASP A 143 4.37 5.51 24.27
C ASP A 143 3.28 4.47 24.52
N ILE A 144 2.95 3.73 23.47
CA ILE A 144 1.99 2.63 23.48
C ILE A 144 2.62 1.37 22.88
N PRO A 145 2.30 0.17 23.41
CA PRO A 145 2.93 -1.08 22.96
C PRO A 145 2.42 -1.57 21.60
N ASP A 146 1.20 -1.22 21.22
CA ASP A 146 0.53 -1.71 20.02
C ASP A 146 -0.10 -0.55 19.24
N ILE A 147 0.25 -0.43 17.97
CA ILE A 147 -0.31 0.61 17.09
C ILE A 147 -1.84 0.53 16.98
N GLN A 148 -2.44 -0.62 17.24
CA GLN A 148 -3.89 -0.77 17.23
C GLN A 148 -4.59 -0.04 18.40
N GLU A 149 -3.82 0.51 19.34
CA GLU A 149 -4.27 1.37 20.44
C GLU A 149 -4.13 2.87 20.10
N LEU A 150 -3.66 3.21 18.90
CA LEU A 150 -3.39 4.60 18.48
C LEU A 150 -4.64 5.46 18.23
N PRO A 151 -5.77 4.96 17.70
CA PRO A 151 -6.90 5.79 17.31
C PRO A 151 -7.40 6.77 18.38
N PRO A 152 -7.55 6.40 19.67
CA PRO A 152 -7.97 7.36 20.70
C PRO A 152 -7.06 8.59 20.80
N TYR A 153 -5.76 8.43 20.63
CA TYR A 153 -4.81 9.56 20.68
C TYR A 153 -4.89 10.47 19.47
N ILE A 154 -5.22 9.91 18.30
CA ILE A 154 -5.49 10.70 17.09
C ILE A 154 -6.73 11.56 17.29
N HIS A 155 -7.81 10.97 17.82
CA HIS A 155 -9.05 11.66 18.10
C HIS A 155 -8.89 12.72 19.21
N GLU A 156 -8.10 12.45 20.26
CA GLU A 156 -7.77 13.44 21.31
C GLU A 156 -7.11 14.70 20.72
N GLU A 157 -6.16 14.53 19.80
CA GLU A 157 -5.51 15.68 19.16
C GLU A 157 -6.46 16.41 18.20
N ALA A 158 -7.33 15.72 17.51
CA ALA A 158 -8.36 16.37 16.70
C ALA A 158 -9.32 17.21 17.57
N GLU A 159 -9.79 16.68 18.70
CA GLU A 159 -10.63 17.43 19.65
C GLU A 159 -9.90 18.65 20.26
N ARG A 160 -8.57 18.54 20.51
CA ARG A 160 -7.76 19.68 20.97
C ARG A 160 -7.77 20.78 19.92
N LEU A 161 -7.51 20.42 18.68
CA LEU A 161 -7.47 21.35 17.55
C LEU A 161 -8.83 22.01 17.29
N GLU A 162 -9.94 21.27 17.41
CA GLU A 162 -11.29 21.82 17.30
C GLU A 162 -11.56 22.89 18.38
N LYS A 163 -11.13 22.65 19.64
CA LYS A 163 -11.23 23.63 20.74
C LYS A 163 -10.41 24.88 20.49
N GLU A 164 -9.36 24.79 19.68
CA GLU A 164 -8.54 25.91 19.21
C GLU A 164 -9.13 26.62 17.99
N GLY A 165 -10.28 26.16 17.50
CA GLY A 165 -11.00 26.75 16.36
C GLY A 165 -10.51 26.25 15.00
N ARG A 166 -9.73 25.15 14.95
CA ARG A 166 -9.31 24.50 13.70
C ARG A 166 -10.37 23.54 13.19
N ARG A 167 -10.23 23.14 11.97
CA ARG A 167 -11.12 22.16 11.30
C ARG A 167 -10.31 20.92 10.89
N PRO A 168 -10.07 19.97 11.81
CA PRO A 168 -9.27 18.79 11.56
C PRO A 168 -10.02 17.75 10.73
N PHE A 169 -9.34 17.20 9.73
CA PHE A 169 -9.76 15.96 9.05
C PHE A 169 -8.95 14.80 9.61
N ILE A 170 -9.64 13.83 10.20
CA ILE A 170 -9.02 12.68 10.83
C ILE A 170 -8.76 11.59 9.79
N ILE A 171 -7.50 11.19 9.63
CA ILE A 171 -7.08 10.07 8.81
C ILE A 171 -6.75 8.89 9.74
N ASP A 172 -7.80 8.26 10.26
CA ASP A 172 -7.68 7.07 11.10
C ASP A 172 -7.34 5.85 10.23
N PRO A 173 -6.20 5.14 10.48
CA PRO A 173 -5.80 3.98 9.70
C PRO A 173 -6.69 2.74 9.90
N PHE A 174 -7.71 2.83 10.75
CA PHE A 174 -8.70 1.77 11.02
C PHE A 174 -10.13 2.16 10.61
N ASP A 175 -10.36 3.39 10.16
CA ASP A 175 -11.66 3.83 9.67
C ASP A 175 -11.98 3.20 8.31
N GLN A 176 -13.09 2.48 8.24
CA GLN A 176 -13.52 1.76 7.04
C GLN A 176 -13.79 2.69 5.85
N GLN A 177 -14.27 3.91 6.08
CA GLN A 177 -14.53 4.88 4.99
C GLN A 177 -13.20 5.41 4.42
N VAL A 178 -12.25 5.76 5.30
CA VAL A 178 -10.90 6.19 4.91
C VAL A 178 -10.21 5.08 4.11
N LEU A 179 -10.29 3.84 4.58
CA LEU A 179 -9.69 2.70 3.92
C LEU A 179 -10.32 2.39 2.57
N ALA A 180 -11.66 2.39 2.49
CA ALA A 180 -12.39 2.09 1.26
C ALA A 180 -12.17 3.16 0.18
N GLN A 181 -12.25 4.45 0.53
CA GLN A 181 -12.01 5.53 -0.40
C GLN A 181 -10.57 5.52 -0.94
N SER A 182 -9.59 5.28 -0.06
CA SER A 182 -8.19 5.15 -0.44
C SER A 182 -7.93 3.95 -1.36
N THR A 183 -8.70 2.88 -1.22
CA THR A 183 -8.57 1.64 -2.02
C THR A 183 -8.86 1.86 -3.49
N VAL A 184 -9.71 2.85 -3.85
CA VAL A 184 -10.01 3.22 -5.24
C VAL A 184 -8.72 3.51 -6.04
N GLY A 185 -7.70 4.12 -5.42
CA GLY A 185 -6.41 4.39 -6.05
C GLY A 185 -5.67 3.12 -6.51
N TYR A 186 -5.95 1.96 -5.92
CA TYR A 186 -5.39 0.69 -6.36
C TYR A 186 -6.31 -0.11 -7.30
N VAL A 187 -7.58 0.23 -7.39
CA VAL A 187 -8.42 -0.19 -8.52
C VAL A 187 -7.95 0.52 -9.79
N ASP A 188 -7.71 1.84 -9.74
CA ASP A 188 -7.11 2.63 -10.82
C ASP A 188 -5.73 2.08 -11.25
N ALA A 189 -4.86 1.79 -10.27
CA ALA A 189 -3.55 1.18 -10.52
C ALA A 189 -3.64 -0.19 -11.20
N SER A 190 -4.70 -0.96 -10.95
CA SER A 190 -4.92 -2.25 -11.61
C SER A 190 -5.23 -2.08 -13.10
N ILE A 191 -5.98 -1.05 -13.47
CA ILE A 191 -6.25 -0.72 -14.89
C ILE A 191 -4.93 -0.33 -15.60
N GLU A 192 -4.13 0.51 -14.96
CA GLU A 192 -2.82 0.93 -15.48
C GLU A 192 -1.89 -0.28 -15.66
N LEU A 193 -1.78 -1.14 -14.65
CA LEU A 193 -0.93 -2.33 -14.69
C LEU A 193 -1.38 -3.31 -15.76
N ASP A 194 -2.67 -3.58 -15.86
CA ASP A 194 -3.20 -4.53 -16.82
C ASP A 194 -3.00 -4.08 -18.27
N ARG A 195 -3.15 -2.76 -18.56
CA ARG A 195 -2.78 -2.18 -19.85
C ARG A 195 -1.30 -2.38 -20.19
N GLN A 196 -0.41 -2.13 -19.22
CA GLN A 196 1.03 -2.32 -19.43
C GLN A 196 1.39 -3.78 -19.67
N LEU A 197 0.72 -4.72 -19.00
CA LEU A 197 0.89 -6.15 -19.24
C LEU A 197 0.38 -6.56 -20.63
N GLU A 198 -0.75 -6.03 -21.08
CA GLU A 198 -1.27 -6.27 -22.43
C GLU A 198 -0.31 -5.72 -23.52
N GLU A 199 0.25 -4.53 -23.34
CA GLU A 199 1.27 -3.96 -24.24
C GLU A 199 2.51 -4.85 -24.36
N LEU A 200 2.88 -5.55 -23.29
CA LEU A 200 3.99 -6.51 -23.26
C LEU A 200 3.58 -7.91 -23.75
N ASN A 201 2.30 -8.17 -24.02
CA ASN A 201 1.73 -9.48 -24.27
C ASN A 201 2.01 -10.48 -23.14
N VAL A 202 1.94 -10.03 -21.90
CA VAL A 202 2.16 -10.80 -20.68
C VAL A 202 0.86 -10.91 -19.90
N GLN A 203 0.59 -12.09 -19.34
CA GLN A 203 -0.45 -12.30 -18.33
C GLN A 203 0.22 -12.61 -17.01
N ALA A 204 -0.05 -11.80 -16.00
CA ALA A 204 0.50 -12.05 -14.67
C ALA A 204 -0.26 -13.20 -13.98
N ASP A 205 0.47 -14.23 -13.54
CA ASP A 205 -0.06 -15.33 -12.74
C ASP A 205 -0.23 -14.89 -11.28
N ALA A 206 0.68 -14.05 -10.80
CA ALA A 206 0.60 -13.51 -9.44
C ALA A 206 1.11 -12.06 -9.35
N ILE A 207 0.52 -11.31 -8.41
CA ILE A 207 0.98 -10.00 -7.97
C ILE A 207 1.37 -10.12 -6.49
N TYR A 208 2.62 -9.81 -6.16
CA TYR A 208 3.11 -9.74 -4.78
C TYR A 208 3.20 -8.29 -4.32
N VAL A 209 2.69 -8.03 -3.13
CA VAL A 209 2.67 -6.66 -2.58
C VAL A 209 2.86 -6.65 -1.07
N ALA A 210 3.64 -5.68 -0.59
CA ALA A 210 3.69 -5.38 0.83
C ALA A 210 2.43 -4.62 1.25
N GLY A 211 1.58 -5.24 2.04
CA GLY A 211 0.35 -4.58 2.49
C GLY A 211 -0.59 -5.50 3.26
N ALA A 212 -1.31 -4.90 4.18
CA ALA A 212 -2.22 -5.60 5.07
C ALA A 212 -3.70 -5.17 4.89
N ASN A 213 -3.99 -4.18 4.05
CA ASN A 213 -5.33 -3.61 3.87
C ASN A 213 -5.54 -3.02 2.46
N MET A 214 -5.58 -1.70 2.29
CA MET A 214 -6.00 -0.98 1.07
C MET A 214 -5.33 -1.44 -0.24
N THR A 215 -4.02 -1.65 -0.25
CA THR A 215 -3.29 -1.99 -1.48
C THR A 215 -3.66 -3.36 -2.03
N PRO A 216 -3.56 -4.46 -1.25
CA PRO A 216 -4.03 -5.77 -1.71
C PRO A 216 -5.55 -5.79 -1.97
N ALA A 217 -6.35 -5.03 -1.21
CA ALA A 217 -7.80 -4.95 -1.45
C ALA A 217 -8.11 -4.36 -2.83
N GLY A 218 -7.48 -3.23 -3.19
CA GLY A 218 -7.69 -2.57 -4.47
C GLY A 218 -7.18 -3.39 -5.65
N LEU A 219 -6.00 -4.02 -5.52
CA LEU A 219 -5.46 -4.91 -6.54
C LEU A 219 -6.38 -6.14 -6.76
N THR A 220 -6.84 -6.78 -5.68
CA THR A 220 -7.74 -7.93 -5.78
C THR A 220 -9.06 -7.54 -6.45
N LEU A 221 -9.65 -6.42 -6.02
CA LEU A 221 -10.89 -5.91 -6.62
C LEU A 221 -10.70 -5.57 -8.10
N GLY A 222 -9.66 -4.80 -8.42
CA GLY A 222 -9.40 -4.34 -9.78
C GLY A 222 -9.11 -5.49 -10.75
N MET A 223 -8.25 -6.44 -10.39
CA MET A 223 -7.96 -7.61 -11.23
C MET A 223 -9.21 -8.48 -11.44
N LYS A 224 -10.02 -8.66 -10.41
CA LYS A 224 -11.25 -9.42 -10.53
C LYS A 224 -12.29 -8.73 -11.41
N LEU A 225 -12.45 -7.40 -11.31
CA LEU A 225 -13.32 -6.61 -12.18
C LEU A 225 -12.86 -6.63 -13.64
N LEU A 226 -11.57 -6.73 -13.91
CA LEU A 226 -10.99 -6.92 -15.25
C LEU A 226 -11.06 -8.37 -15.74
N GLY A 227 -11.67 -9.29 -14.98
CA GLY A 227 -11.78 -10.70 -15.34
C GLY A 227 -10.46 -11.48 -15.32
N ARG A 228 -9.43 -10.94 -14.63
CA ARG A 228 -8.13 -11.61 -14.54
C ARG A 228 -8.12 -12.67 -13.45
N LYS A 229 -7.43 -13.77 -13.73
CA LYS A 229 -7.22 -14.88 -12.78
C LYS A 229 -5.96 -14.70 -11.92
N THR A 230 -5.34 -13.55 -12.01
CA THR A 230 -4.12 -13.18 -11.31
C THR A 230 -4.31 -13.27 -9.80
N ARG A 231 -3.46 -14.04 -9.12
CA ARG A 231 -3.46 -14.14 -7.64
C ARG A 231 -2.80 -12.91 -7.05
N VAL A 232 -3.48 -12.18 -6.18
CA VAL A 232 -2.89 -11.08 -5.41
C VAL A 232 -2.43 -11.61 -4.06
N VAL A 233 -1.12 -11.62 -3.82
CA VAL A 233 -0.49 -12.12 -2.59
C VAL A 233 -0.03 -10.95 -1.75
N GLY A 234 -0.77 -10.66 -0.67
CA GLY A 234 -0.45 -9.63 0.29
C GLY A 234 0.51 -10.17 1.37
N ILE A 235 1.67 -9.54 1.52
CA ILE A 235 2.59 -9.84 2.62
C ILE A 235 2.44 -8.75 3.68
N SER A 236 1.84 -9.12 4.82
CA SER A 236 1.61 -8.19 5.92
C SER A 236 2.91 -7.87 6.66
N PRO A 237 3.24 -6.59 6.86
CA PRO A 237 4.40 -6.19 7.66
C PRO A 237 4.10 -6.11 9.17
N VAL A 238 2.83 -6.23 9.54
CA VAL A 238 2.33 -6.08 10.92
C VAL A 238 1.40 -7.23 11.25
N ARG A 239 1.47 -7.72 12.48
CA ARG A 239 0.49 -8.67 13.01
C ARG A 239 -0.75 -7.92 13.48
N TRP A 240 -1.90 -8.41 13.05
CA TRP A 240 -3.18 -7.79 13.37
C TRP A 240 -4.02 -8.67 14.30
N ARG A 241 -4.87 -8.03 15.10
CA ARG A 241 -5.83 -8.74 15.97
C ARG A 241 -6.97 -9.38 15.18
N LYS A 242 -7.38 -8.74 14.07
CA LYS A 242 -8.42 -9.23 13.15
C LYS A 242 -7.83 -10.11 12.06
N SER A 243 -8.64 -11.00 11.51
CA SER A 243 -8.30 -11.78 10.32
C SER A 243 -7.97 -10.84 9.14
N ARG A 244 -6.83 -11.05 8.50
CA ARG A 244 -6.43 -10.22 7.34
C ARG A 244 -7.33 -10.46 6.14
N SER A 245 -7.73 -11.71 5.92
CA SER A 245 -8.62 -12.04 4.80
C SER A 245 -9.99 -11.39 4.96
N GLU A 246 -10.60 -11.42 6.15
CA GLU A 246 -11.88 -10.75 6.42
C GLU A 246 -11.77 -9.23 6.27
N ASP A 247 -10.70 -8.63 6.79
CA ASP A 247 -10.50 -7.19 6.74
C ASP A 247 -10.27 -6.70 5.30
N ILE A 248 -9.38 -7.36 4.56
CA ILE A 248 -9.08 -7.01 3.16
C ILE A 248 -10.34 -7.19 2.28
N ALA A 249 -11.09 -8.28 2.45
CA ALA A 249 -12.34 -8.51 1.73
C ALA A 249 -13.39 -7.43 2.07
N GLY A 250 -13.51 -7.07 3.35
CA GLY A 250 -14.40 -6.01 3.81
C GLY A 250 -14.08 -4.65 3.18
N ILE A 251 -12.79 -4.28 3.12
CA ILE A 251 -12.31 -3.05 2.49
C ILE A 251 -12.58 -3.07 0.98
N ALA A 252 -12.28 -4.18 0.29
CA ALA A 252 -12.53 -4.34 -1.14
C ALA A 252 -14.03 -4.21 -1.46
N ASN A 253 -14.90 -4.84 -0.66
CA ASN A 253 -16.34 -4.77 -0.83
C ASN A 253 -16.89 -3.35 -0.55
N ALA A 254 -16.31 -2.61 0.40
CA ALA A 254 -16.66 -1.22 0.63
C ALA A 254 -16.24 -0.33 -0.55
N ALA A 255 -15.06 -0.55 -1.13
CA ALA A 255 -14.61 0.14 -2.34
C ALA A 255 -15.46 -0.22 -3.57
N ALA A 256 -15.90 -1.48 -3.71
CA ALA A 256 -16.83 -1.89 -4.77
C ALA A 256 -18.15 -1.11 -4.71
N LYS A 257 -18.67 -0.86 -3.49
CA LYS A 257 -19.89 -0.02 -3.31
C LYS A 257 -19.64 1.43 -3.73
N ILE A 258 -18.46 2.00 -3.42
CA ILE A 258 -18.09 3.37 -3.82
C ILE A 258 -18.08 3.49 -5.35
N LEU A 259 -17.60 2.46 -6.05
CA LEU A 259 -17.53 2.40 -7.51
C LEU A 259 -18.86 1.97 -8.17
N ASP A 260 -19.89 1.69 -7.39
CA ASP A 260 -21.18 1.16 -7.86
C ASP A 260 -21.00 -0.08 -8.76
N VAL A 261 -20.19 -1.04 -8.31
CA VAL A 261 -19.97 -2.31 -9.00
C VAL A 261 -20.56 -3.48 -8.19
N PRO A 262 -21.35 -4.37 -8.81
CA PRO A 262 -22.03 -5.45 -8.11
C PRO A 262 -21.13 -6.68 -7.94
N LEU A 263 -19.97 -6.49 -7.30
CA LEU A 263 -19.01 -7.56 -7.00
C LEU A 263 -18.84 -7.71 -5.51
N ILE A 264 -18.84 -8.96 -5.04
CA ILE A 264 -18.53 -9.31 -3.66
C ILE A 264 -17.31 -10.24 -3.67
N ILE A 265 -16.32 -9.90 -2.85
CA ILE A 265 -15.12 -10.70 -2.61
C ILE A 265 -15.32 -11.39 -1.26
N SER A 266 -15.20 -12.72 -1.25
CA SER A 266 -15.22 -13.48 0.00
C SER A 266 -13.83 -13.53 0.66
N PRO A 267 -13.75 -13.70 1.99
CA PRO A 267 -12.46 -13.81 2.68
C PRO A 267 -11.57 -14.96 2.16
N GLU A 268 -12.16 -16.04 1.66
CA GLU A 268 -11.46 -17.20 1.11
C GLU A 268 -10.71 -16.90 -0.19
N GLU A 269 -11.09 -15.83 -0.88
CA GLU A 269 -10.44 -15.38 -2.11
C GLU A 269 -9.19 -14.52 -1.83
N ILE A 270 -9.00 -14.10 -0.58
CA ILE A 270 -7.87 -13.25 -0.19
C ILE A 270 -6.67 -14.11 0.19
N VAL A 271 -5.55 -13.86 -0.47
CA VAL A 271 -4.26 -14.48 -0.12
C VAL A 271 -3.43 -13.46 0.63
N SER A 272 -3.26 -13.68 1.93
CA SER A 272 -2.44 -12.82 2.81
C SER A 272 -1.60 -13.68 3.74
N SER A 273 -0.32 -13.30 3.92
CA SER A 273 0.60 -13.98 4.84
C SER A 273 1.19 -12.99 5.85
N GLU A 274 1.32 -13.46 7.09
CA GLU A 274 2.01 -12.82 8.20
C GLU A 274 3.36 -13.49 8.53
N ASP A 275 3.80 -14.48 7.74
CA ASP A 275 4.97 -15.32 8.04
C ASP A 275 6.30 -14.56 7.93
N TYR A 276 6.31 -13.43 7.21
CA TYR A 276 7.53 -12.66 6.91
C TYR A 276 7.68 -11.41 7.79
N ILE A 277 6.84 -11.21 8.79
CA ILE A 277 6.92 -10.07 9.73
C ILE A 277 8.24 -10.09 10.51
N GLY A 278 8.69 -11.29 10.89
CA GLY A 278 9.77 -11.47 11.86
C GLY A 278 9.26 -11.33 13.30
N PRO A 279 10.14 -10.96 14.26
CA PRO A 279 9.76 -10.85 15.67
C PRO A 279 8.64 -9.83 15.92
N ARG A 280 8.71 -8.67 15.22
CA ARG A 280 7.71 -7.60 15.29
C ARG A 280 7.87 -6.64 14.10
N TYR A 281 6.95 -5.68 13.99
CA TYR A 281 7.04 -4.60 13.00
C TYR A 281 8.38 -3.88 13.06
N GLY A 282 8.96 -3.56 11.90
CA GLY A 282 10.17 -2.76 11.77
C GLY A 282 11.48 -3.54 11.96
N VAL A 283 11.46 -4.74 12.54
CA VAL A 283 12.68 -5.57 12.67
C VAL A 283 13.10 -6.09 11.30
N VAL A 284 14.36 -5.84 10.92
CA VAL A 284 14.98 -6.41 9.71
C VAL A 284 15.33 -7.87 9.98
N THR A 285 14.77 -8.78 9.17
CA THR A 285 15.09 -10.21 9.26
C THR A 285 16.23 -10.58 8.30
N PRO A 286 16.96 -11.69 8.53
CA PRO A 286 17.96 -12.17 7.59
C PRO A 286 17.39 -12.33 6.17
N GLN A 287 16.14 -12.83 6.03
CA GLN A 287 15.47 -13.04 4.75
C GLN A 287 15.15 -11.71 4.06
N SER A 288 14.63 -10.71 4.80
CA SER A 288 14.34 -9.39 4.23
C SER A 288 15.61 -8.64 3.84
N ARG A 289 16.71 -8.80 4.62
CA ARG A 289 18.03 -8.26 4.29
C ARG A 289 18.58 -8.92 3.02
N GLU A 290 18.51 -10.25 2.90
CA GLU A 290 18.89 -11.00 1.70
C GLU A 290 18.13 -10.49 0.47
N ALA A 291 16.81 -10.40 0.56
CA ALA A 291 15.94 -9.95 -0.53
C ALA A 291 16.30 -8.54 -0.99
N LEU A 292 16.49 -7.59 -0.06
CA LEU A 292 16.89 -6.21 -0.37
C LEU A 292 18.25 -6.18 -1.07
N LYS A 293 19.26 -6.88 -0.52
CA LYS A 293 20.61 -6.95 -1.12
C LYS A 293 20.58 -7.62 -2.50
N MET A 294 19.75 -8.64 -2.68
CA MET A 294 19.59 -9.36 -3.94
C MET A 294 19.06 -8.44 -5.04
N VAL A 295 17.93 -7.78 -4.82
CA VAL A 295 17.32 -6.86 -5.80
C VAL A 295 18.25 -5.69 -6.11
N ALA A 296 18.89 -5.11 -5.09
CA ALA A 296 19.86 -4.03 -5.30
C ALA A 296 21.06 -4.46 -6.17
N LYS A 297 21.60 -5.66 -5.96
CA LYS A 297 22.76 -6.18 -6.71
C LYS A 297 22.41 -6.61 -8.12
N THR A 298 21.20 -7.13 -8.35
CA THR A 298 20.80 -7.62 -9.67
C THR A 298 20.24 -6.51 -10.54
N GLU A 299 19.36 -5.66 -10.01
CA GLU A 299 18.58 -4.72 -10.81
C GLU A 299 18.89 -3.24 -10.50
N GLY A 300 19.68 -2.95 -9.46
CA GLY A 300 19.94 -1.57 -9.04
C GLY A 300 18.73 -0.89 -8.39
N ILE A 301 17.73 -1.68 -7.97
CA ILE A 301 16.50 -1.19 -7.36
C ILE A 301 16.60 -1.37 -5.84
N PHE A 302 16.31 -0.33 -5.07
CA PHE A 302 16.39 -0.36 -3.61
C PHE A 302 15.00 -0.57 -3.00
N LEU A 303 14.82 -1.71 -2.33
CA LEU A 303 13.64 -1.98 -1.51
C LEU A 303 13.77 -1.31 -0.14
N ASP A 304 12.65 -0.99 0.52
CA ASP A 304 12.69 -0.52 1.90
C ASP A 304 12.83 -1.70 2.89
N PRO A 305 13.42 -1.48 4.09
CA PRO A 305 13.70 -2.56 5.04
C PRO A 305 12.46 -3.08 5.78
N VAL A 306 11.34 -2.33 5.78
CA VAL A 306 10.18 -2.60 6.64
C VAL A 306 9.06 -3.33 5.90
N TYR A 307 8.83 -2.96 4.64
CA TYR A 307 7.68 -3.41 3.83
C TYR A 307 8.11 -4.21 2.60
N SER A 308 8.68 -3.54 1.60
CA SER A 308 8.95 -4.15 0.30
C SER A 308 10.00 -5.26 0.36
N SER A 309 11.00 -5.15 1.23
CA SER A 309 11.97 -6.25 1.40
C SER A 309 11.36 -7.51 2.02
N LYS A 310 10.38 -7.36 2.92
CA LYS A 310 9.67 -8.51 3.50
C LYS A 310 8.75 -9.18 2.48
N ALA A 311 8.07 -8.37 1.66
CA ALA A 311 7.25 -8.92 0.58
C ALA A 311 8.10 -9.63 -0.48
N MET A 312 9.26 -9.09 -0.82
CA MET A 312 10.20 -9.76 -1.73
C MET A 312 10.79 -11.03 -1.10
N ALA A 313 11.06 -11.03 0.20
CA ALA A 313 11.46 -12.26 0.92
C ALA A 313 10.38 -13.34 0.82
N GLY A 314 9.11 -12.96 0.92
CA GLY A 314 7.99 -13.86 0.70
C GLY A 314 7.94 -14.43 -0.72
N LEU A 315 8.12 -13.59 -1.74
CA LEU A 315 8.20 -14.04 -3.12
C LEU A 315 9.37 -15.02 -3.34
N ILE A 316 10.56 -14.69 -2.88
CA ILE A 316 11.76 -15.54 -2.99
C ILE A 316 11.55 -16.90 -2.31
N ASP A 317 10.94 -16.89 -1.11
CA ASP A 317 10.64 -18.13 -0.38
C ASP A 317 9.62 -19.00 -1.11
N HIS A 318 8.56 -18.39 -1.67
CA HIS A 318 7.55 -19.09 -2.45
C HIS A 318 8.15 -19.72 -3.74
N ILE A 319 9.07 -19.01 -4.41
CA ILE A 319 9.82 -19.58 -5.55
C ILE A 319 10.68 -20.77 -5.10
N ARG A 320 11.45 -20.63 -4.02
CA ARG A 320 12.30 -21.69 -3.48
C ARG A 320 11.54 -22.93 -3.02
N LYS A 321 10.30 -22.74 -2.57
CA LYS A 321 9.38 -23.81 -2.17
C LYS A 321 8.60 -24.42 -3.35
N GLY A 322 8.78 -23.91 -4.56
CA GLY A 322 8.04 -24.35 -5.73
C GLY A 322 6.54 -24.04 -5.69
N GLN A 323 6.16 -22.94 -5.04
CA GLN A 323 4.79 -22.39 -5.05
C GLN A 323 4.59 -21.36 -6.16
N VAL A 324 5.68 -20.88 -6.71
CA VAL A 324 5.78 -20.07 -7.92
C VAL A 324 6.75 -20.78 -8.85
N HIS A 325 6.30 -21.08 -10.07
CA HIS A 325 7.02 -21.99 -10.97
C HIS A 325 7.74 -21.26 -12.10
N GLN A 326 8.67 -21.98 -12.71
CA GLN A 326 9.29 -21.54 -13.96
C GLN A 326 8.21 -21.40 -15.06
N GLY A 327 8.28 -20.26 -15.78
CA GLY A 327 7.32 -19.93 -16.83
C GLY A 327 6.10 -19.15 -16.35
N GLU A 328 5.91 -18.97 -15.04
CA GLU A 328 4.94 -17.99 -14.52
C GLU A 328 5.49 -16.57 -14.66
N HIS A 329 4.58 -15.61 -14.83
CA HIS A 329 4.88 -14.18 -14.82
C HIS A 329 4.41 -13.57 -13.49
N VAL A 330 5.33 -12.98 -12.76
CA VAL A 330 5.06 -12.40 -11.45
C VAL A 330 5.31 -10.90 -11.46
N VAL A 331 4.32 -10.13 -11.03
CA VAL A 331 4.49 -8.70 -10.79
C VAL A 331 4.74 -8.48 -9.30
N PHE A 332 5.79 -7.76 -8.98
CA PHE A 332 6.06 -7.26 -7.64
C PHE A 332 5.74 -5.78 -7.57
N ILE A 333 4.81 -5.36 -6.71
CA ILE A 333 4.52 -3.94 -6.50
C ILE A 333 5.55 -3.35 -5.53
N HIS A 334 6.43 -2.52 -6.05
CA HIS A 334 7.37 -1.76 -5.22
C HIS A 334 6.66 -0.56 -4.60
N THR A 335 6.19 -0.72 -3.38
CA THR A 335 5.36 0.26 -2.66
C THR A 335 6.11 1.50 -2.15
N GLY A 336 7.40 1.64 -2.46
CA GLY A 336 8.24 2.75 -1.99
C GLY A 336 8.87 2.46 -0.63
N GLY A 337 9.09 3.53 0.15
CA GLY A 337 9.67 3.43 1.49
C GLY A 337 11.17 3.69 1.57
N ASN A 338 11.79 4.09 0.47
CA ASN A 338 13.24 4.28 0.33
C ASN A 338 13.86 5.21 1.40
N PRO A 339 13.23 6.28 1.89
CA PRO A 339 13.80 7.10 2.97
C PRO A 339 14.11 6.32 4.24
N ALA A 340 13.36 5.25 4.55
CA ALA A 340 13.62 4.42 5.73
C ALA A 340 14.97 3.68 5.67
N LEU A 341 15.55 3.46 4.48
CA LEU A 341 16.88 2.83 4.32
C LEU A 341 17.94 3.48 5.21
N PHE A 342 17.95 4.81 5.26
CA PHE A 342 18.96 5.55 5.99
C PHE A 342 18.81 5.43 7.53
N ALA A 343 17.59 5.26 8.01
CA ALA A 343 17.31 5.01 9.43
C ALA A 343 17.69 3.57 9.86
N TYR A 344 17.81 2.65 8.90
CA TYR A 344 18.11 1.23 9.12
C TYR A 344 19.50 0.82 8.64
N ALA A 345 20.41 1.77 8.38
CA ALA A 345 21.72 1.50 7.79
C ALA A 345 22.54 0.45 8.59
N SER A 346 22.54 0.54 9.93
CA SER A 346 23.23 -0.44 10.80
C SER A 346 22.69 -1.85 10.59
N ASP A 347 21.36 -2.02 10.61
CA ASP A 347 20.72 -3.33 10.50
C ASP A 347 20.93 -3.99 9.13
N LEU A 348 21.11 -3.17 8.08
CA LEU A 348 21.31 -3.64 6.72
C LEU A 348 22.77 -4.03 6.42
N LEU A 349 23.73 -3.42 7.12
CA LEU A 349 25.16 -3.62 6.90
C LEU A 349 25.77 -4.65 7.87
N GLU A 350 25.07 -5.03 8.93
CA GLU A 350 25.49 -6.14 9.80
C GLU A 350 25.61 -7.44 8.99
N GLU A 351 26.67 -8.23 9.26
CA GLU A 351 26.95 -9.52 8.62
C GLU A 351 26.07 -10.65 9.15
#